data_510176eca7236b39648fea730c23075e
#
_entry.id   510176eca7236b39648fea730c23075e
#
_cell.length_a   1.000
_cell.length_b   1.000
_cell.length_c   1.000
_cell.angle_alpha   90.00
_cell.angle_beta   90.00
_cell.angle_gamma   90.00
#
_symmetry.space_group_name_H-M   'P 1'
#
loop_
_entity.id
_entity.type
_entity.pdbx_description
1 polymer ?
#
loop_
_entity_poly.entity_id
_entity_poly.type
_entity_poly.pdbx_seq_one_letter_code
_entity_poly.pdbx_strand_id
1 'polypeptide(L)'
;MILTNCAACAAPLAHDAPRCVRCKTRYCNSTCQHDHWRRGHKQICKKIHRGGNAEQYNADQKYKEAVAVAVEACADDTKGQTCYICTEAVHWKTKEGLVRGCACRGAAGFVHASCLAEQAKILIAEAEDNNLYPTERFYERWRRWDTCSLCEQNYHGVVCCAVGWACW
;
A
#
# COMPACT_ATOMS: atom_id res chain seq x y z
N MET A 1 -0.61 7.05 -6.20
CA MET A 1 -0.82 8.36 -5.50
C MET A 1 -0.16 9.48 -6.31
N ILE A 2 -0.93 10.43 -6.78
CA ILE A 2 -0.36 11.58 -7.47
C ILE A 2 0.19 12.55 -6.42
N LEU A 3 1.48 12.88 -6.50
CA LEU A 3 2.09 13.87 -5.62
C LEU A 3 1.61 15.27 -6.03
N THR A 4 0.73 15.85 -5.24
CA THR A 4 0.07 17.14 -5.53
C THR A 4 0.84 18.34 -5.02
N ASN A 5 1.88 18.12 -4.20
CA ASN A 5 2.64 19.18 -3.56
C ASN A 5 4.12 19.13 -3.94
N CYS A 6 4.74 20.29 -4.01
CA CYS A 6 6.17 20.45 -4.27
C CYS A 6 7.01 19.83 -3.16
N ALA A 7 7.93 18.94 -3.52
CA ALA A 7 8.81 18.28 -2.55
C ALA A 7 9.78 19.21 -1.82
N ALA A 8 9.94 20.44 -2.31
CA ALA A 8 10.83 21.44 -1.72
C ALA A 8 10.13 22.43 -0.78
N CYS A 9 8.99 23.00 -1.19
CA CYS A 9 8.29 24.09 -0.52
C CYS A 9 6.85 23.73 -0.10
N ALA A 10 6.39 22.51 -0.38
CA ALA A 10 5.05 22.01 -0.09
C ALA A 10 3.89 22.75 -0.79
N ALA A 11 4.16 23.69 -1.68
CA ALA A 11 3.10 24.38 -2.42
C ALA A 11 2.37 23.43 -3.37
N PRO A 12 1.08 23.62 -3.63
CA PRO A 12 0.32 22.84 -4.60
C PRO A 12 0.96 22.89 -5.99
N LEU A 13 0.89 21.79 -6.73
CA LEU A 13 1.49 21.62 -8.05
C LEU A 13 0.44 21.53 -9.16
N ALA A 14 0.69 22.19 -10.28
CA ALA A 14 -0.03 21.96 -11.52
C ALA A 14 0.21 20.53 -12.04
N HIS A 15 -0.70 20.04 -12.88
CA HIS A 15 -0.62 18.67 -13.42
C HIS A 15 0.70 18.43 -14.21
N ASP A 16 1.18 19.41 -14.93
CA ASP A 16 2.37 19.41 -15.76
C ASP A 16 3.66 19.85 -15.06
N ALA A 17 3.61 20.02 -13.71
CA ALA A 17 4.73 20.49 -12.92
C ALA A 17 6.05 19.70 -13.18
N PRO A 18 7.20 20.39 -13.21
CA PRO A 18 8.50 19.78 -13.47
C PRO A 18 8.81 18.60 -12.55
N ARG A 19 9.53 17.61 -13.09
CA ARG A 19 9.86 16.36 -12.38
C ARG A 19 11.36 16.10 -12.41
N CYS A 20 11.87 15.52 -11.34
CA CYS A 20 13.22 14.94 -11.34
C CYS A 20 13.32 13.89 -12.46
N VAL A 21 14.30 14.03 -13.35
CA VAL A 21 14.47 13.13 -14.52
C VAL A 21 14.58 11.67 -14.06
N ARG A 22 15.28 11.41 -12.94
CA ARG A 22 15.55 10.05 -12.47
C ARG A 22 14.35 9.45 -11.70
N CYS A 23 13.92 10.09 -10.62
CA CYS A 23 12.97 9.49 -9.67
C CYS A 23 11.53 10.04 -9.79
N LYS A 24 11.30 10.98 -10.71
CA LYS A 24 9.99 11.61 -10.97
C LYS A 24 9.40 12.41 -9.82
N THR A 25 10.19 12.73 -8.77
CA THR A 25 9.77 13.70 -7.73
C THR A 25 9.38 15.03 -8.36
N ARG A 26 8.28 15.64 -7.90
CA ARG A 26 7.66 16.83 -8.52
C ARG A 26 8.04 18.12 -7.79
N TYR A 27 8.14 19.22 -8.55
CA TYR A 27 8.58 20.54 -8.06
C TYR A 27 7.80 21.68 -8.72
N CYS A 28 7.72 22.86 -8.08
CA CYS A 28 7.17 24.05 -8.73
C CYS A 28 8.00 24.49 -9.95
N ASN A 29 9.34 24.47 -9.78
CA ASN A 29 10.30 24.94 -10.77
C ASN A 29 11.70 24.35 -10.51
N SER A 30 12.68 24.75 -11.32
CA SER A 30 14.08 24.33 -11.21
C SER A 30 14.73 24.79 -9.89
N THR A 31 14.39 25.96 -9.38
CA THR A 31 14.92 26.48 -8.11
C THR A 31 14.53 25.54 -6.98
N CYS A 32 13.26 25.17 -6.86
CA CYS A 32 12.78 24.20 -5.87
C CYS A 32 13.49 22.84 -6.01
N GLN A 33 13.73 22.40 -7.24
CA GLN A 33 14.46 21.16 -7.49
C GLN A 33 15.91 21.22 -7.01
N HIS A 34 16.62 22.32 -7.30
CA HIS A 34 17.99 22.54 -6.87
C HIS A 34 18.12 22.66 -5.35
N ASP A 35 17.20 23.37 -4.72
CA ASP A 35 17.19 23.50 -3.25
C ASP A 35 16.94 22.15 -2.57
N HIS A 36 15.99 21.37 -3.06
CA HIS A 36 15.73 20.03 -2.52
C HIS A 36 16.93 19.10 -2.76
N TRP A 37 17.61 19.23 -3.91
CA TRP A 37 18.81 18.46 -4.22
C TRP A 37 19.92 18.72 -3.20
N ARG A 38 20.17 20.00 -2.87
CA ARG A 38 21.17 20.41 -1.88
C ARG A 38 20.80 19.95 -0.46
N ARG A 39 19.52 20.00 -0.11
CA ARG A 39 19.00 19.61 1.22
C ARG A 39 18.94 18.10 1.47
N GLY A 40 19.32 17.27 0.50
CA GLY A 40 19.44 15.84 0.72
C GLY A 40 18.82 14.93 -0.34
N HIS A 41 18.05 15.46 -1.29
CA HIS A 41 17.47 14.63 -2.36
C HIS A 41 18.53 13.84 -3.14
N LYS A 42 19.73 14.39 -3.31
CA LYS A 42 20.88 13.74 -3.96
C LYS A 42 21.15 12.34 -3.39
N GLN A 43 21.08 12.17 -2.07
CA GLN A 43 21.37 10.91 -1.38
C GLN A 43 20.22 9.88 -1.56
N ILE A 44 18.97 10.35 -1.55
CA ILE A 44 17.79 9.47 -1.60
C ILE A 44 17.25 9.24 -3.01
N CYS A 45 17.61 10.09 -4.00
CA CYS A 45 17.11 10.03 -5.37
C CYS A 45 17.29 8.65 -6.01
N LYS A 46 18.45 8.02 -5.80
CA LYS A 46 18.74 6.66 -6.32
C LYS A 46 17.88 5.59 -5.63
N LYS A 47 17.60 5.75 -4.32
CA LYS A 47 16.74 4.85 -3.56
C LYS A 47 15.29 4.96 -4.04
N ILE A 48 14.79 6.18 -4.22
CA ILE A 48 13.44 6.44 -4.75
C ILE A 48 13.29 5.84 -6.16
N HIS A 49 14.29 6.04 -7.04
CA HIS A 49 14.27 5.49 -8.39
C HIS A 49 14.27 3.96 -8.41
N ARG A 50 15.01 3.31 -7.50
CA ARG A 50 15.02 1.84 -7.37
C ARG A 50 13.68 1.28 -6.88
N GLY A 51 12.91 2.05 -6.12
CA GLY A 51 11.54 1.74 -5.72
C GLY A 51 10.49 2.09 -6.79
N GLY A 52 10.89 2.20 -8.06
CA GLY A 52 10.03 2.56 -9.19
C GLY A 52 10.08 4.05 -9.50
N ASN A 53 9.38 4.86 -8.76
CA ASN A 53 9.36 6.32 -8.86
C ASN A 53 8.94 6.95 -7.53
N ALA A 54 8.88 8.29 -7.47
CA ALA A 54 8.54 8.99 -6.24
C ALA A 54 7.12 8.68 -5.72
N GLU A 55 6.17 8.45 -6.61
CA GLU A 55 4.79 8.13 -6.22
C GLU A 55 4.71 6.74 -5.60
N GLN A 56 5.28 5.73 -6.26
CA GLN A 56 5.36 4.37 -5.73
C GLN A 56 6.15 4.31 -4.43
N TYR A 57 7.32 4.94 -4.38
CA TYR A 57 8.14 4.98 -3.17
C TYR A 57 7.39 5.56 -1.97
N ASN A 58 6.63 6.65 -2.17
CA ASN A 58 5.83 7.25 -1.09
C ASN A 58 4.64 6.36 -0.70
N ALA A 59 3.98 5.71 -1.67
CA ALA A 59 2.92 4.74 -1.39
C ALA A 59 3.44 3.57 -0.55
N ASP A 60 4.61 3.02 -0.91
CA ASP A 60 5.27 1.94 -0.14
C ASP A 60 5.63 2.36 1.29
N GLN A 61 6.08 3.63 1.50
CA GLN A 61 6.33 4.13 2.86
C GLN A 61 5.02 4.25 3.65
N LYS A 62 3.97 4.79 3.04
CA LYS A 62 2.64 4.89 3.68
C LYS A 62 2.04 3.53 3.99
N TYR A 63 2.20 2.57 3.09
CA TYR A 63 1.82 1.18 3.35
C TYR A 63 2.52 0.62 4.60
N LYS A 64 3.85 0.76 4.68
CA LYS A 64 4.62 0.27 5.84
C LYS A 64 4.21 0.93 7.15
N GLU A 65 4.00 2.25 7.13
CA GLU A 65 3.50 3.01 8.29
C GLU A 65 2.11 2.49 8.71
N ALA A 66 1.18 2.34 7.76
CA ALA A 66 -0.18 1.86 8.03
C ALA A 66 -0.19 0.42 8.55
N VAL A 67 0.64 -0.47 8.00
CA VAL A 67 0.79 -1.84 8.49
C VAL A 67 1.31 -1.87 9.92
N ALA A 68 2.33 -1.07 10.23
CA ALA A 68 2.89 -1.02 11.59
C ALA A 68 1.81 -0.59 12.62
N VAL A 69 1.04 0.44 12.29
CA VAL A 69 -0.08 0.90 13.13
C VAL A 69 -1.17 -0.17 13.26
N ALA A 70 -1.49 -0.87 12.17
CA ALA A 70 -2.51 -1.92 12.19
C ALA A 70 -2.08 -3.13 13.03
N VAL A 71 -0.83 -3.54 12.93
CA VAL A 71 -0.26 -4.65 13.73
C VAL A 71 -0.25 -4.29 15.22
N GLU A 72 0.17 -3.08 15.56
CA GLU A 72 0.17 -2.59 16.94
C GLU A 72 -1.25 -2.56 17.52
N ALA A 73 -2.22 -2.04 16.78
CA ALA A 73 -3.62 -1.99 17.20
C ALA A 73 -4.26 -3.37 17.39
N CYS A 74 -3.75 -4.41 16.74
CA CYS A 74 -4.25 -5.78 16.85
C CYS A 74 -3.41 -6.68 17.77
N ALA A 75 -2.34 -6.17 18.40
CA ALA A 75 -1.32 -6.97 19.06
C ALA A 75 -1.87 -7.91 20.16
N ASP A 76 -2.85 -7.45 20.94
CA ASP A 76 -3.43 -8.26 22.01
C ASP A 76 -4.34 -9.37 21.49
N ASP A 77 -5.09 -9.11 20.42
CA ASP A 77 -6.02 -10.07 19.82
C ASP A 77 -5.29 -11.17 19.03
N THR A 78 -4.08 -10.91 18.57
CA THR A 78 -3.33 -11.77 17.64
C THR A 78 -2.44 -12.80 18.34
N LYS A 79 -2.33 -12.76 19.68
CA LYS A 79 -1.50 -13.71 20.45
C LYS A 79 -1.95 -15.14 20.24
N GLY A 80 -1.03 -16.00 19.80
CA GLY A 80 -1.32 -17.42 19.52
C GLY A 80 -2.15 -17.70 18.27
N GLN A 81 -2.41 -16.68 17.46
CA GLN A 81 -3.12 -16.83 16.19
C GLN A 81 -2.17 -17.01 15.00
N THR A 82 -2.71 -17.49 13.89
CA THR A 82 -1.99 -17.62 12.61
C THR A 82 -2.77 -17.00 11.47
N CYS A 83 -2.08 -16.62 10.43
CA CYS A 83 -2.68 -16.09 9.21
C CYS A 83 -3.51 -17.14 8.50
N TYR A 84 -4.76 -16.87 8.15
CA TYR A 84 -5.62 -17.83 7.44
C TYR A 84 -5.19 -18.07 5.98
N ILE A 85 -4.27 -17.27 5.43
CA ILE A 85 -3.75 -17.43 4.07
C ILE A 85 -2.43 -18.22 4.07
N CYS A 86 -1.41 -17.80 4.83
CA CYS A 86 -0.10 -18.44 4.82
C CYS A 86 0.19 -19.34 6.04
N THR A 87 -0.75 -19.44 6.99
CA THR A 87 -0.69 -20.26 8.22
C THR A 87 0.41 -19.88 9.24
N GLU A 88 1.18 -18.85 8.97
CA GLU A 88 2.26 -18.39 9.84
C GLU A 88 1.79 -17.29 10.80
N ALA A 89 2.40 -17.20 11.99
CA ALA A 89 2.13 -16.13 12.95
C ALA A 89 2.85 -14.81 12.56
N VAL A 90 4.00 -14.91 11.91
CA VAL A 90 4.79 -13.79 11.40
C VAL A 90 5.08 -14.03 9.92
N HIS A 91 4.80 -13.04 9.09
CA HIS A 91 4.96 -13.19 7.65
C HIS A 91 6.44 -13.45 7.27
N TRP A 92 6.67 -14.53 6.52
CA TRP A 92 8.02 -15.04 6.26
C TRP A 92 8.95 -14.03 5.56
N LYS A 93 8.41 -13.19 4.68
CA LYS A 93 9.17 -12.22 3.85
C LYS A 93 9.23 -10.83 4.50
N THR A 94 8.09 -10.25 4.88
CA THR A 94 8.00 -8.87 5.39
C THR A 94 8.26 -8.76 6.88
N LYS A 95 8.18 -9.88 7.62
CA LYS A 95 8.30 -9.96 9.08
C LYS A 95 7.22 -9.17 9.83
N GLU A 96 6.12 -8.84 9.17
CA GLU A 96 4.97 -8.19 9.80
C GLU A 96 4.15 -9.18 10.62
N GLY A 97 3.49 -8.65 11.65
CA GLY A 97 2.54 -9.38 12.48
C GLY A 97 1.16 -9.48 11.84
N LEU A 98 0.24 -10.12 12.54
CA LEU A 98 -1.15 -10.30 12.13
C LEU A 98 -1.99 -9.06 12.38
N VAL A 99 -3.02 -8.90 11.56
CA VAL A 99 -4.06 -7.89 11.71
C VAL A 99 -5.44 -8.54 11.56
N ARG A 100 -6.48 -7.88 12.08
CA ARG A 100 -7.87 -8.21 11.82
C ARG A 100 -8.68 -6.92 11.71
N GLY A 101 -9.21 -6.64 10.54
CA GLY A 101 -9.95 -5.41 10.25
C GLY A 101 -11.30 -5.67 9.59
N CYS A 102 -11.95 -6.80 9.92
CA CYS A 102 -13.25 -7.19 9.39
C CYS A 102 -14.18 -7.66 10.53
N ALA A 103 -15.41 -8.08 10.20
CA ALA A 103 -16.40 -8.55 11.18
C ALA A 103 -16.20 -10.00 11.64
N CYS A 104 -15.15 -10.69 11.24
CA CYS A 104 -14.84 -12.04 11.72
C CYS A 104 -14.70 -12.10 13.24
N ARG A 105 -15.10 -13.21 13.84
CA ARG A 105 -15.05 -13.43 15.30
C ARG A 105 -14.24 -14.68 15.68
N GLY A 106 -13.87 -14.77 16.94
CA GLY A 106 -13.07 -15.89 17.47
C GLY A 106 -11.69 -15.93 16.79
N ALA A 107 -11.25 -17.09 16.37
CA ALA A 107 -9.98 -17.33 15.70
C ALA A 107 -9.98 -17.00 14.20
N ALA A 108 -11.11 -16.55 13.63
CA ALA A 108 -11.20 -16.25 12.21
C ALA A 108 -10.75 -14.82 11.88
N GLY A 109 -10.27 -14.63 10.65
CA GLY A 109 -9.99 -13.29 10.08
C GLY A 109 -8.63 -12.71 10.44
N PHE A 110 -7.77 -13.43 11.16
CA PHE A 110 -6.37 -13.02 11.39
C PHE A 110 -5.53 -13.26 10.14
N VAL A 111 -4.81 -12.24 9.71
CA VAL A 111 -4.10 -12.26 8.42
C VAL A 111 -2.97 -11.24 8.41
N HIS A 112 -1.95 -11.43 7.58
CA HIS A 112 -0.98 -10.38 7.28
C HIS A 112 -1.54 -9.43 6.21
N ALA A 113 -1.32 -8.14 6.36
CA ALA A 113 -1.75 -7.15 5.36
C ALA A 113 -1.12 -7.43 3.98
N SER A 114 0.14 -7.90 3.95
CA SER A 114 0.80 -8.34 2.70
C SER A 114 0.16 -9.57 2.07
N CYS A 115 -0.37 -10.51 2.86
CA CYS A 115 -1.11 -11.66 2.32
C CYS A 115 -2.42 -11.23 1.65
N LEU A 116 -3.16 -10.27 2.24
CA LEU A 116 -4.36 -9.70 1.62
C LEU A 116 -4.03 -8.99 0.31
N ALA A 117 -2.99 -8.15 0.34
CA ALA A 117 -2.55 -7.41 -0.84
C ALA A 117 -2.11 -8.34 -1.97
N GLU A 118 -1.36 -9.38 -1.66
CA GLU A 118 -0.92 -10.38 -2.64
C GLU A 118 -2.08 -11.17 -3.21
N GLN A 119 -3.02 -11.62 -2.38
CA GLN A 119 -4.24 -12.29 -2.83
C GLN A 119 -5.04 -11.42 -3.80
N ALA A 120 -5.25 -10.14 -3.46
CA ALA A 120 -5.99 -9.22 -4.32
C ALA A 120 -5.27 -8.98 -5.66
N LYS A 121 -3.94 -8.82 -5.64
CA LYS A 121 -3.12 -8.66 -6.85
C LYS A 121 -3.20 -9.88 -7.77
N ILE A 122 -3.08 -11.09 -7.22
CA ILE A 122 -3.19 -12.34 -7.99
C ILE A 122 -4.56 -12.43 -8.66
N LEU A 123 -5.64 -12.18 -7.91
CA LEU A 123 -7.01 -12.26 -8.45
C LEU A 123 -7.27 -11.23 -9.55
N ILE A 124 -6.70 -10.02 -9.46
CA ILE A 124 -6.81 -9.02 -10.52
C ILE A 124 -5.99 -9.42 -11.74
N ALA A 125 -4.74 -9.87 -11.56
CA ALA A 125 -3.92 -10.33 -12.66
C ALA A 125 -4.58 -11.49 -13.44
N GLU A 126 -5.14 -12.47 -12.72
CA GLU A 126 -5.93 -13.55 -13.34
C GLU A 126 -7.18 -13.02 -14.08
N ALA A 127 -7.83 -11.97 -13.55
CA ALA A 127 -8.98 -11.37 -14.21
C ALA A 127 -8.58 -10.65 -15.50
N GLU A 128 -7.44 -9.96 -15.50
CA GLU A 128 -6.88 -9.30 -16.67
C GLU A 128 -6.44 -10.31 -17.73
N ASP A 129 -5.72 -11.36 -17.36
CA ASP A 129 -5.28 -12.43 -18.26
C ASP A 129 -6.46 -13.15 -18.94
N ASN A 130 -7.59 -13.27 -18.24
CA ASN A 130 -8.82 -13.85 -18.77
C ASN A 130 -9.75 -12.83 -19.44
N ASN A 131 -9.32 -11.57 -19.64
CA ASN A 131 -10.09 -10.49 -20.26
C ASN A 131 -11.48 -10.29 -19.63
N LEU A 132 -11.57 -10.38 -18.30
CA LEU A 132 -12.83 -10.25 -17.56
C LEU A 132 -13.33 -8.80 -17.42
N TYR A 133 -12.48 -7.81 -17.65
CA TYR A 133 -12.90 -6.39 -17.59
C TYR A 133 -13.74 -6.02 -18.83
N PRO A 134 -14.87 -5.31 -18.68
CA PRO A 134 -15.51 -4.81 -17.44
C PRO A 134 -16.72 -5.67 -17.01
N THR A 135 -16.53 -6.91 -16.64
CA THR A 135 -17.62 -7.80 -16.22
C THR A 135 -17.83 -7.82 -14.70
N GLU A 136 -18.99 -8.33 -14.26
CA GLU A 136 -19.28 -8.54 -12.84
C GLU A 136 -18.21 -9.39 -12.13
N ARG A 137 -17.73 -10.44 -12.81
CA ARG A 137 -16.63 -11.30 -12.31
C ARG A 137 -15.33 -10.56 -12.05
N PHE A 138 -15.02 -9.53 -12.83
CA PHE A 138 -13.88 -8.65 -12.57
C PHE A 138 -14.09 -7.88 -11.27
N TYR A 139 -15.27 -7.26 -11.10
CA TYR A 139 -15.57 -6.47 -9.91
C TYR A 139 -15.67 -7.31 -8.63
N GLU A 140 -16.13 -8.56 -8.70
CA GLU A 140 -16.09 -9.50 -7.58
C GLU A 140 -14.65 -9.76 -7.10
N ARG A 141 -13.70 -9.90 -8.04
CA ARG A 141 -12.27 -10.06 -7.70
C ARG A 141 -11.67 -8.77 -7.17
N TRP A 142 -12.04 -7.62 -7.75
CA TRP A 142 -11.63 -6.30 -7.29
C TRP A 142 -12.04 -6.03 -5.84
N ARG A 143 -13.19 -6.51 -5.42
CA ARG A 143 -13.69 -6.37 -4.04
C ARG A 143 -12.74 -6.94 -2.98
N ARG A 144 -11.77 -7.80 -3.35
CA ARG A 144 -10.77 -8.31 -2.39
C ARG A 144 -9.84 -7.25 -1.85
N TRP A 145 -9.80 -6.07 -2.47
CA TRP A 145 -9.15 -4.91 -1.90
C TRP A 145 -9.94 -4.29 -0.73
N ASP A 146 -11.23 -4.49 -0.68
CA ASP A 146 -12.13 -3.82 0.26
C ASP A 146 -12.82 -4.79 1.22
N THR A 147 -13.00 -6.07 0.85
CA THR A 147 -13.83 -7.02 1.59
C THR A 147 -13.05 -8.28 2.00
N CYS A 148 -13.33 -8.74 3.20
CA CYS A 148 -12.82 -10.00 3.73
C CYS A 148 -13.41 -11.20 2.98
N SER A 149 -12.56 -12.17 2.58
CA SER A 149 -12.99 -13.39 1.89
C SER A 149 -13.77 -14.37 2.77
N LEU A 150 -13.73 -14.20 4.10
CA LEU A 150 -14.39 -15.12 5.05
C LEU A 150 -15.79 -14.66 5.48
N CYS A 151 -15.95 -13.35 5.76
CA CYS A 151 -17.21 -12.82 6.26
C CYS A 151 -17.90 -11.85 5.28
N GLU A 152 -17.28 -11.58 4.14
CA GLU A 152 -17.79 -10.70 3.06
C GLU A 152 -18.10 -9.27 3.51
N GLN A 153 -17.62 -8.87 4.68
CA GLN A 153 -17.74 -7.51 5.18
C GLN A 153 -16.50 -6.69 4.83
N ASN A 154 -16.69 -5.39 4.67
CA ASN A 154 -15.61 -4.47 4.35
C ASN A 154 -14.55 -4.46 5.45
N TYR A 155 -13.30 -4.30 5.04
CA TYR A 155 -12.24 -3.93 5.98
C TYR A 155 -12.50 -2.53 6.54
N HIS A 156 -12.16 -2.32 7.78
CA HIS A 156 -12.35 -1.05 8.49
C HIS A 156 -11.08 -0.62 9.25
N GLY A 157 -11.10 0.63 9.72
CA GLY A 157 -10.03 1.20 10.52
C GLY A 157 -8.68 1.20 9.80
N VAL A 158 -7.62 0.97 10.55
CA VAL A 158 -6.23 1.02 10.06
C VAL A 158 -5.89 -0.08 9.06
N VAL A 159 -6.59 -1.22 9.11
CA VAL A 159 -6.39 -2.32 8.14
C VAL A 159 -6.90 -1.92 6.75
N CYS A 160 -8.06 -1.27 6.67
CA CYS A 160 -8.57 -0.71 5.42
C CYS A 160 -7.56 0.26 4.80
N CYS A 161 -6.97 1.15 5.61
CA CYS A 161 -5.93 2.08 5.15
C CYS A 161 -4.70 1.34 4.62
N ALA A 162 -4.23 0.29 5.33
CA ALA A 162 -3.07 -0.49 4.91
C ALA A 162 -3.32 -1.19 3.56
N VAL A 163 -4.45 -1.88 3.41
CA VAL A 163 -4.79 -2.56 2.14
C VAL A 163 -4.98 -1.54 1.02
N GLY A 164 -5.61 -0.39 1.28
CA GLY A 164 -5.76 0.69 0.31
C GLY A 164 -4.41 1.25 -0.19
N TRP A 165 -3.40 1.37 0.67
CA TRP A 165 -2.05 1.75 0.24
C TRP A 165 -1.35 0.67 -0.57
N ALA A 166 -1.64 -0.60 -0.34
CA ALA A 166 -1.08 -1.71 -1.10
C ALA A 166 -1.69 -1.85 -2.51
N CYS A 167 -2.93 -1.39 -2.69
CA CYS A 167 -3.61 -1.35 -3.98
C CYS A 167 -2.97 -0.38 -4.97
N TRP A 168 -2.29 0.62 -4.43
CA TRP A 168 -1.63 1.65 -5.22
C TRP A 168 -0.34 1.14 -5.88
#